data_628cd3d2afb869b0583acfe6bed927f4
#
_entry.id   628cd3d2afb869b0583acfe6bed927f4
#
_cell.length_a   1.000
_cell.length_b   1.000
_cell.length_c   1.000
_cell.angle_alpha   90.00
_cell.angle_beta   90.00
_cell.angle_gamma   90.00
#
_symmetry.space_group_name_H-M   'P 1'
#
loop_
_entity.id
_entity.type
_entity.pdbx_description
1 polymer ?
#
loop_
_entity_poly.entity_id
_entity_poly.type
_entity_poly.pdbx_seq_one_letter_code
_entity_poly.pdbx_strand_id
1 'polypeptide(L)'
;MLYFHGNGGALRNRVDRFRALIADGNGLVALSYRGYGGSTGSPTEAGLIADAEAAYAFAAARYPAERIVLWGESLGSGVAVALGAGHRVGRIVLEGSFTSAADVGAAHAYRFLPVRLLMKDQFRSDLRIARVTAPLLFLHGGRDWVVPIALGERLYALANEPKQFMRFSDAGGRLSEVS
;
A
#
# COMPACT_ATOMS: atom_id res chain seq x y z
N MET A 1 -6.96 -2.09 12.34
CA MET A 1 -6.25 -1.65 11.12
C MET A 1 -5.13 -2.61 10.81
N LEU A 2 -4.95 -3.02 9.56
CA LEU A 2 -3.80 -3.77 9.06
C LEU A 2 -2.89 -2.82 8.28
N TYR A 3 -1.65 -2.69 8.70
CA TYR A 3 -0.68 -1.78 8.11
C TYR A 3 0.38 -2.53 7.31
N PHE A 4 0.50 -2.18 6.04
CA PHE A 4 1.45 -2.71 5.08
C PHE A 4 2.46 -1.63 4.69
N HIS A 5 3.70 -1.78 5.16
CA HIS A 5 4.74 -0.77 5.00
C HIS A 5 5.34 -0.72 3.58
N GLY A 6 6.00 0.38 3.27
CA GLY A 6 6.74 0.58 2.02
C GLY A 6 8.05 -0.20 1.97
N ASN A 7 8.74 -0.13 0.80
CA ASN A 7 9.98 -0.86 0.54
C ASN A 7 11.15 -0.45 1.44
N GLY A 8 11.15 0.76 1.99
CA GLY A 8 12.25 1.27 2.81
C GLY A 8 12.03 1.13 4.31
N GLY A 9 13.13 0.87 5.04
CA GLY A 9 13.15 0.87 6.50
C GLY A 9 12.49 -0.35 7.15
N ALA A 10 12.25 -0.24 8.45
CA ALA A 10 11.63 -1.28 9.27
C ALA A 10 10.46 -0.67 10.08
N LEU A 11 9.65 -1.51 10.71
CA LEU A 11 8.52 -1.05 11.53
C LEU A 11 8.94 -0.07 12.64
N ARG A 12 10.13 -0.27 13.22
CA ARG A 12 10.68 0.64 14.24
C ARG A 12 10.82 2.10 13.77
N ASN A 13 10.96 2.32 12.48
CA ASN A 13 11.04 3.67 11.92
C ASN A 13 9.67 4.36 11.79
N ARG A 14 8.59 3.66 12.15
CA ARG A 14 7.19 4.12 12.00
C ARG A 14 6.45 4.21 13.34
N VAL A 15 7.18 4.17 14.46
CA VAL A 15 6.57 4.13 15.81
C VAL A 15 5.66 5.35 16.05
N ASP A 16 6.10 6.56 15.68
CA ASP A 16 5.30 7.77 15.90
C ASP A 16 4.05 7.78 15.01
N ARG A 17 4.15 7.30 13.77
CA ARG A 17 2.99 7.05 12.93
C ARG A 17 2.01 6.06 13.56
N PHE A 18 2.51 4.96 14.09
CA PHE A 18 1.66 3.96 14.75
C PHE A 18 0.95 4.53 15.98
N ARG A 19 1.63 5.35 16.78
CA ARG A 19 1.02 6.07 17.90
C ARG A 19 -0.13 6.97 17.43
N ALA A 20 0.07 7.72 16.34
CA ALA A 20 -0.97 8.56 15.78
C ALA A 20 -2.16 7.74 15.26
N LEU A 21 -1.94 6.61 14.57
CA LEU A 21 -2.99 5.77 14.03
C LEU A 21 -3.85 5.07 15.09
N ILE A 22 -3.31 4.85 16.30
CA ILE A 22 -4.04 4.21 17.40
C ILE A 22 -4.54 5.20 18.46
N ALA A 23 -4.27 6.50 18.30
CA ALA A 23 -4.63 7.52 19.30
C ALA A 23 -6.12 7.54 19.62
N ASP A 24 -6.98 7.23 18.63
CA ASP A 24 -8.44 7.15 18.78
C ASP A 24 -8.96 5.78 19.25
N GLY A 25 -8.10 4.95 19.82
CA GLY A 25 -8.45 3.62 20.33
C GLY A 25 -8.56 2.53 19.26
N ASN A 26 -8.04 2.77 18.07
CA ASN A 26 -7.96 1.76 17.01
C ASN A 26 -6.94 0.67 17.35
N GLY A 27 -7.27 -0.58 17.07
CA GLY A 27 -6.29 -1.67 17.07
C GLY A 27 -5.42 -1.63 15.80
N LEU A 28 -4.12 -1.94 15.95
CA LEU A 28 -3.17 -1.97 14.84
C LEU A 28 -2.44 -3.31 14.79
N VAL A 29 -2.39 -3.91 13.61
CA VAL A 29 -1.50 -5.00 13.24
C VAL A 29 -0.58 -4.48 12.16
N ALA A 30 0.68 -4.26 12.48
CA ALA A 30 1.71 -3.83 11.54
C ALA A 30 2.55 -5.05 11.15
N LEU A 31 2.51 -5.42 9.89
CA LEU A 31 3.20 -6.59 9.37
C LEU A 31 4.64 -6.23 8.95
N SER A 32 5.63 -6.96 9.46
CA SER A 32 6.98 -6.98 8.88
C SER A 32 7.07 -8.15 7.91
N TYR A 33 7.13 -7.85 6.63
CA TYR A 33 7.19 -8.90 5.60
C TYR A 33 8.43 -9.78 5.71
N ARG A 34 8.36 -10.96 5.11
CA ARG A 34 9.53 -11.80 4.90
C ARG A 34 10.68 -11.02 4.24
N GLY A 35 11.88 -11.19 4.77
CA GLY A 35 13.08 -10.48 4.28
C GLY A 35 13.21 -9.02 4.72
N TYR A 36 12.26 -8.46 5.49
CA TYR A 36 12.32 -7.10 6.01
C TYR A 36 12.50 -7.09 7.55
N GLY A 37 13.19 -6.07 8.04
CA GLY A 37 13.21 -5.72 9.47
C GLY A 37 13.65 -6.83 10.43
N GLY A 38 14.43 -7.79 9.98
CA GLY A 38 14.87 -8.96 10.76
C GLY A 38 14.00 -10.21 10.56
N SER A 39 12.93 -10.13 9.77
CA SER A 39 12.18 -11.31 9.33
C SER A 39 13.02 -12.16 8.37
N THR A 40 12.93 -13.48 8.48
CA THR A 40 13.61 -14.41 7.58
C THR A 40 12.94 -14.51 6.21
N GLY A 41 13.56 -15.20 5.25
CA GLY A 41 13.05 -15.43 3.91
C GLY A 41 13.43 -14.33 2.92
N SER A 42 12.87 -14.40 1.71
CA SER A 42 13.13 -13.45 0.63
C SER A 42 11.86 -12.76 0.19
N PRO A 43 11.88 -11.44 0.00
CA PRO A 43 10.71 -10.67 -0.44
C PRO A 43 10.41 -10.97 -1.90
N THR A 44 9.21 -11.47 -2.17
CA THR A 44 8.63 -11.62 -3.49
C THR A 44 7.18 -11.13 -3.47
N GLU A 45 6.60 -10.76 -4.61
CA GLU A 45 5.20 -10.35 -4.66
C GLU A 45 4.27 -11.41 -4.05
N ALA A 46 4.40 -12.65 -4.48
CA ALA A 46 3.59 -13.75 -3.97
C ALA A 46 3.80 -13.95 -2.45
N GLY A 47 5.06 -13.83 -1.99
CA GLY A 47 5.40 -13.95 -0.57
C GLY A 47 4.79 -12.84 0.28
N LEU A 48 4.90 -11.58 -0.15
CA LEU A 48 4.33 -10.44 0.58
C LEU A 48 2.80 -10.51 0.64
N ILE A 49 2.16 -10.97 -0.43
CA ILE A 49 0.71 -11.19 -0.44
C ILE A 49 0.34 -12.33 0.52
N ALA A 50 1.10 -13.43 0.56
CA ALA A 50 0.85 -14.53 1.50
C ALA A 50 1.03 -14.08 2.97
N ASP A 51 2.01 -13.21 3.25
CA ASP A 51 2.20 -12.63 4.58
C ASP A 51 0.99 -11.73 4.96
N ALA A 52 0.46 -10.97 3.99
CA ALA A 52 -0.72 -10.13 4.20
C ALA A 52 -2.00 -10.97 4.41
N GLU A 53 -2.13 -12.11 3.72
CA GLU A 53 -3.22 -13.08 3.96
C GLU A 53 -3.20 -13.61 5.39
N ALA A 54 -2.03 -13.94 5.92
CA ALA A 54 -1.90 -14.38 7.30
C ALA A 54 -2.29 -13.29 8.31
N ALA A 55 -1.88 -12.04 8.05
CA ALA A 55 -2.28 -10.90 8.88
C ALA A 55 -3.81 -10.64 8.79
N TYR A 56 -4.40 -10.79 7.61
CA TYR A 56 -5.84 -10.67 7.43
C TYR A 56 -6.59 -11.77 8.17
N ALA A 57 -6.16 -13.03 8.06
CA ALA A 57 -6.77 -14.15 8.77
C ALA A 57 -6.73 -13.93 10.29
N PHE A 58 -5.60 -13.41 10.82
CA PHE A 58 -5.48 -13.05 12.24
C PHE A 58 -6.51 -11.99 12.66
N ALA A 59 -6.72 -10.96 11.85
CA ALA A 59 -7.69 -9.90 12.13
C ALA A 59 -9.14 -10.39 11.96
N ALA A 60 -9.43 -11.14 10.89
CA ALA A 60 -10.77 -11.65 10.59
C ALA A 60 -11.28 -12.67 11.61
N ALA A 61 -10.38 -13.38 12.30
CA ALA A 61 -10.75 -14.24 13.42
C ALA A 61 -11.23 -13.45 14.67
N ARG A 62 -11.02 -12.12 14.71
CA ARG A 62 -11.29 -11.24 15.87
C ARG A 62 -12.29 -10.14 15.60
N TYR A 63 -12.42 -9.73 14.36
CA TYR A 63 -13.23 -8.58 13.95
C TYR A 63 -13.99 -8.88 12.66
N PRO A 64 -15.23 -8.42 12.54
CA PRO A 64 -15.96 -8.52 11.29
C PRO A 64 -15.28 -7.68 10.18
N ALA A 65 -15.46 -8.10 8.94
CA ALA A 65 -14.81 -7.51 7.77
C ALA A 65 -14.98 -5.99 7.68
N GLU A 66 -16.16 -5.50 8.03
CA GLU A 66 -16.55 -4.08 7.99
C GLU A 66 -15.72 -3.21 8.98
N ARG A 67 -15.11 -3.83 9.98
CA ARG A 67 -14.23 -3.17 10.96
C ARG A 67 -12.74 -3.29 10.61
N ILE A 68 -12.40 -4.04 9.57
CA ILE A 68 -11.02 -4.20 9.12
C ILE A 68 -10.70 -3.07 8.12
N VAL A 69 -9.68 -2.29 8.43
CA VAL A 69 -9.14 -1.26 7.53
C VAL A 69 -7.76 -1.70 7.06
N LEU A 70 -7.53 -1.71 5.75
CA LEU A 70 -6.20 -1.93 5.18
C LEU A 70 -5.54 -0.56 4.97
N TRP A 71 -4.29 -0.42 5.41
CA TRP A 71 -3.46 0.75 5.12
C TRP A 71 -2.20 0.31 4.40
N GLY A 72 -2.03 0.74 3.17
CA GLY A 72 -0.86 0.42 2.35
C GLY A 72 -0.03 1.66 2.03
N GLU A 73 1.24 1.67 2.45
CA GLU A 73 2.22 2.71 2.17
C GLU A 73 3.13 2.29 1.01
N SER A 74 3.19 3.04 -0.09
CA SER A 74 4.08 2.78 -1.24
C SER A 74 3.96 1.32 -1.72
N LEU A 75 5.01 0.49 -1.63
CA LEU A 75 4.96 -0.95 -1.93
C LEU A 75 3.77 -1.64 -1.26
N GLY A 76 3.48 -1.29 0.00
CA GLY A 76 2.35 -1.80 0.77
C GLY A 76 1.00 -1.45 0.15
N SER A 77 0.89 -0.41 -0.68
CA SER A 77 -0.34 -0.11 -1.42
C SER A 77 -0.67 -1.20 -2.44
N GLY A 78 0.34 -1.75 -3.11
CA GLY A 78 0.18 -2.89 -4.01
C GLY A 78 -0.28 -4.15 -3.27
N VAL A 79 0.23 -4.37 -2.07
CA VAL A 79 -0.18 -5.48 -1.18
C VAL A 79 -1.64 -5.28 -0.71
N ALA A 80 -1.99 -4.06 -0.26
CA ALA A 80 -3.34 -3.74 0.19
C ALA A 80 -4.38 -3.89 -0.93
N VAL A 81 -4.05 -3.46 -2.16
CA VAL A 81 -4.91 -3.66 -3.34
C VAL A 81 -5.07 -5.14 -3.67
N ALA A 82 -3.99 -5.93 -3.62
CA ALA A 82 -4.06 -7.37 -3.90
C ALA A 82 -4.97 -8.07 -2.89
N LEU A 83 -4.81 -7.79 -1.61
CA LEU A 83 -5.63 -8.37 -0.53
C LEU A 83 -7.09 -7.92 -0.63
N GLY A 84 -7.34 -6.62 -0.83
CA GLY A 84 -8.69 -6.06 -0.94
C GLY A 84 -9.45 -6.50 -2.19
N ALA A 85 -8.74 -6.94 -3.24
CA ALA A 85 -9.35 -7.52 -4.44
C ALA A 85 -9.88 -8.96 -4.21
N GLY A 86 -9.40 -9.63 -3.14
CA GLY A 86 -9.81 -10.99 -2.76
C GLY A 86 -10.71 -11.06 -1.53
N HIS A 87 -10.76 -10.01 -0.73
CA HIS A 87 -11.45 -10.00 0.57
C HIS A 87 -12.35 -8.78 0.76
N ARG A 88 -13.47 -8.98 1.48
CA ARG A 88 -14.27 -7.86 1.96
C ARG A 88 -13.58 -7.21 3.16
N VAL A 89 -13.50 -5.90 3.15
CA VAL A 89 -12.97 -5.08 4.25
C VAL A 89 -13.79 -3.79 4.38
N GLY A 90 -13.70 -3.13 5.52
CA GLY A 90 -14.47 -1.91 5.77
C GLY A 90 -13.97 -0.70 4.97
N ARG A 91 -12.65 -0.59 4.75
CA ARG A 91 -12.03 0.52 4.02
C ARG A 91 -10.59 0.19 3.63
N ILE A 92 -10.10 0.83 2.59
CA ILE A 92 -8.69 0.76 2.20
C ILE A 92 -8.12 2.18 2.07
N VAL A 93 -6.98 2.41 2.71
CA VAL A 93 -6.19 3.65 2.57
C VAL A 93 -4.92 3.33 1.80
N LEU A 94 -4.69 4.04 0.72
CA LEU A 94 -3.56 3.86 -0.19
C LEU A 94 -2.71 5.14 -0.20
N GLU A 95 -1.52 5.07 0.37
CA GLU A 95 -0.58 6.19 0.47
C GLU A 95 0.57 6.00 -0.52
N GLY A 96 0.81 6.98 -1.39
CA GLY A 96 1.84 6.89 -2.44
C GLY A 96 1.62 5.68 -3.34
N SER A 97 0.39 5.49 -3.81
CA SER A 97 -0.02 4.32 -4.59
C SER A 97 0.38 4.42 -6.07
N PHE A 98 0.48 3.27 -6.74
CA PHE A 98 0.93 3.16 -8.12
C PHE A 98 0.15 2.10 -8.91
N THR A 99 0.19 2.22 -10.23
CA THR A 99 -0.40 1.25 -11.17
C THR A 99 0.34 -0.09 -11.16
N SER A 100 1.68 -0.03 -11.19
CA SER A 100 2.57 -1.20 -11.02
C SER A 100 3.96 -0.75 -10.55
N ALA A 101 4.70 -1.64 -9.87
CA ALA A 101 6.10 -1.37 -9.52
C ALA A 101 6.98 -1.16 -10.76
N ALA A 102 6.64 -1.80 -11.88
CA ALA A 102 7.32 -1.58 -13.16
C ALA A 102 7.10 -0.16 -13.70
N ASP A 103 5.91 0.43 -13.49
CA ASP A 103 5.64 1.82 -13.89
C ASP A 103 6.43 2.81 -13.04
N VAL A 104 6.59 2.54 -11.74
CA VAL A 104 7.47 3.33 -10.86
C VAL A 104 8.91 3.27 -11.37
N GLY A 105 9.43 2.08 -11.67
CA GLY A 105 10.77 1.91 -12.23
C GLY A 105 10.94 2.64 -13.57
N ALA A 106 9.96 2.57 -14.46
CA ALA A 106 10.00 3.23 -15.77
C ALA A 106 9.94 4.77 -15.68
N ALA A 107 9.33 5.32 -14.63
CA ALA A 107 9.26 6.77 -14.41
C ALA A 107 10.61 7.39 -14.02
N HIS A 108 11.55 6.58 -13.53
CA HIS A 108 12.88 7.00 -13.10
C HIS A 108 13.96 6.76 -14.18
N ALA A 109 15.09 6.16 -13.79
CA ALA A 109 16.27 5.97 -14.65
C ALA A 109 16.09 4.92 -15.76
N TYR A 110 15.02 4.12 -15.70
CA TYR A 110 14.86 2.93 -16.56
C TYR A 110 13.90 3.13 -17.72
N ARG A 111 13.58 4.38 -18.11
CA ARG A 111 12.62 4.67 -19.19
C ARG A 111 12.97 4.06 -20.56
N PHE A 112 14.24 3.75 -20.78
CA PHE A 112 14.73 3.11 -22.01
C PHE A 112 14.82 1.57 -21.92
N LEU A 113 14.58 0.99 -20.73
CA LEU A 113 14.59 -0.44 -20.51
C LEU A 113 13.17 -0.98 -20.53
N PRO A 114 12.94 -2.19 -21.04
CA PRO A 114 11.65 -2.85 -20.99
C PRO A 114 11.37 -3.40 -19.58
N VAL A 115 11.28 -2.50 -18.59
CA VAL A 115 11.18 -2.83 -17.15
C VAL A 115 10.04 -3.81 -16.88
N ARG A 116 8.91 -3.67 -17.59
CA ARG A 116 7.76 -4.59 -17.47
C ARG A 116 8.06 -6.02 -17.88
N LEU A 117 9.03 -6.23 -18.79
CA LEU A 117 9.43 -7.57 -19.20
C LEU A 117 10.50 -8.16 -18.26
N LEU A 118 11.32 -7.32 -17.66
CA LEU A 118 12.43 -7.74 -16.81
C LEU A 118 12.04 -7.92 -15.36
N MET A 119 11.04 -7.16 -14.87
CA MET A 119 10.62 -7.20 -13.49
C MET A 119 9.63 -8.33 -13.24
N LYS A 120 10.01 -9.26 -12.34
CA LYS A 120 9.17 -10.41 -11.95
C LYS A 120 8.05 -9.99 -11.01
N ASP A 121 8.37 -9.22 -9.99
CA ASP A 121 7.44 -8.79 -8.92
C ASP A 121 6.89 -7.40 -9.24
N GLN A 122 5.81 -7.33 -10.01
CA GLN A 122 5.31 -6.07 -10.55
C GLN A 122 4.23 -5.39 -9.72
N PHE A 123 3.59 -6.10 -8.79
CA PHE A 123 2.47 -5.58 -8.00
C PHE A 123 1.44 -4.83 -8.87
N ARG A 124 0.87 -5.54 -9.86
CA ARG A 124 -0.09 -5.01 -10.84
C ARG A 124 -1.39 -4.57 -10.18
N SER A 125 -1.35 -3.41 -9.52
CA SER A 125 -2.53 -2.81 -8.90
C SER A 125 -3.58 -2.42 -9.94
N ASP A 126 -3.16 -1.99 -11.11
CA ASP A 126 -4.02 -1.65 -12.25
C ASP A 126 -4.94 -2.79 -12.69
N LEU A 127 -4.49 -4.04 -12.60
CA LEU A 127 -5.28 -5.22 -12.94
C LEU A 127 -6.19 -5.70 -11.81
N ARG A 128 -6.00 -5.20 -10.60
CA ARG A 128 -6.68 -5.68 -9.38
C ARG A 128 -7.68 -4.69 -8.82
N ILE A 129 -7.42 -3.37 -8.96
CA ILE A 129 -8.18 -2.33 -8.27
C ILE A 129 -9.67 -2.33 -8.61
N ALA A 130 -10.04 -2.68 -9.84
CA ALA A 130 -11.44 -2.77 -10.27
C ALA A 130 -12.24 -3.89 -9.57
N ARG A 131 -11.56 -4.84 -8.89
CA ARG A 131 -12.21 -5.88 -8.08
C ARG A 131 -12.39 -5.47 -6.62
N VAL A 132 -11.78 -4.39 -6.19
CA VAL A 132 -11.95 -3.84 -4.84
C VAL A 132 -13.34 -3.22 -4.73
N THR A 133 -14.11 -3.67 -3.74
CA THR A 133 -15.48 -3.18 -3.48
C THR A 133 -15.56 -2.29 -2.24
N ALA A 134 -14.51 -2.26 -1.43
CA ALA A 134 -14.43 -1.41 -0.25
C ALA A 134 -14.23 0.06 -0.61
N PRO A 135 -14.73 1.01 0.20
CA PRO A 135 -14.40 2.42 0.08
C PRO A 135 -12.88 2.66 0.06
N LEU A 136 -12.42 3.49 -0.87
CA LEU A 136 -11.01 3.77 -1.11
C LEU A 136 -10.66 5.22 -0.77
N LEU A 137 -9.60 5.41 0.00
CA LEU A 137 -8.98 6.71 0.23
C LEU A 137 -7.54 6.68 -0.31
N PHE A 138 -7.27 7.53 -1.30
CA PHE A 138 -5.94 7.74 -1.84
C PHE A 138 -5.31 8.98 -1.21
N LEU A 139 -4.11 8.82 -0.68
CA LEU A 139 -3.30 9.88 -0.08
C LEU A 139 -2.00 10.00 -0.89
N HIS A 140 -1.71 11.19 -1.45
CA HIS A 140 -0.52 11.34 -2.29
C HIS A 140 0.13 12.71 -2.11
N GLY A 141 1.45 12.71 -1.93
CA GLY A 141 2.25 13.93 -1.93
C GLY A 141 2.37 14.51 -3.34
N GLY A 142 2.08 15.80 -3.50
CA GLY A 142 2.18 16.46 -4.80
C GLY A 142 3.58 16.54 -5.36
N ARG A 143 4.60 16.42 -4.49
CA ARG A 143 6.04 16.42 -4.83
C ARG A 143 6.70 15.07 -4.57
N ASP A 144 5.93 13.99 -4.59
CA ASP A 144 6.49 12.64 -4.41
C ASP A 144 7.39 12.30 -5.60
N TRP A 145 8.69 12.29 -5.32
CA TRP A 145 9.73 11.97 -6.30
C TRP A 145 9.98 10.45 -6.39
N VAL A 146 9.52 9.65 -5.42
CA VAL A 146 9.66 8.18 -5.42
C VAL A 146 8.55 7.54 -6.22
N VAL A 147 7.30 7.93 -5.95
CA VAL A 147 6.12 7.47 -6.67
C VAL A 147 5.43 8.69 -7.29
N PRO A 148 5.65 9.00 -8.57
CA PRO A 148 5.02 10.14 -9.21
C PRO A 148 3.50 10.12 -9.04
N ILE A 149 2.92 11.24 -8.60
CA ILE A 149 1.47 11.36 -8.31
C ILE A 149 0.59 10.91 -9.48
N ALA A 150 1.07 11.09 -10.72
CA ALA A 150 0.37 10.64 -11.93
C ALA A 150 0.07 9.12 -11.92
N LEU A 151 0.88 8.30 -11.23
CA LEU A 151 0.61 6.87 -11.09
C LEU A 151 -0.53 6.60 -10.12
N GLY A 152 -0.60 7.36 -9.03
CA GLY A 152 -1.73 7.32 -8.09
C GLY A 152 -3.03 7.80 -8.73
N GLU A 153 -3.00 8.89 -9.50
CA GLU A 153 -4.15 9.43 -10.23
C GLU A 153 -4.66 8.43 -11.29
N ARG A 154 -3.75 7.76 -12.01
CA ARG A 154 -4.12 6.69 -12.95
C ARG A 154 -4.76 5.50 -12.24
N LEU A 155 -4.24 5.08 -11.09
CA LEU A 155 -4.83 4.00 -10.31
C LEU A 155 -6.20 4.40 -9.76
N TYR A 156 -6.34 5.64 -9.28
CA TYR A 156 -7.62 6.19 -8.84
C TYR A 156 -8.68 6.16 -9.95
N ALA A 157 -8.31 6.52 -11.17
CA ALA A 157 -9.24 6.48 -12.30
C ALA A 157 -9.82 5.08 -12.59
N LEU A 158 -9.04 4.02 -12.29
CA LEU A 158 -9.44 2.61 -12.48
C LEU A 158 -10.25 2.03 -11.32
N ALA A 159 -10.28 2.71 -10.18
CA ALA A 159 -10.92 2.24 -8.95
C ALA A 159 -12.44 2.44 -9.00
N ASN A 160 -13.19 1.56 -8.31
CA ASN A 160 -14.63 1.69 -8.12
C ASN A 160 -14.98 2.79 -7.10
N GLU A 161 -16.22 3.29 -7.17
CA GLU A 161 -16.83 4.11 -6.12
C GLU A 161 -17.27 3.24 -4.92
N PRO A 162 -17.32 3.79 -3.68
CA PRO A 162 -16.94 5.16 -3.34
C PRO A 162 -15.42 5.30 -3.16
N LYS A 163 -14.87 6.37 -3.69
CA LYS A 163 -13.43 6.67 -3.61
C LYS A 163 -13.17 8.16 -3.43
N GLN A 164 -12.06 8.49 -2.76
CA GLN A 164 -11.60 9.86 -2.57
C GLN A 164 -10.10 9.95 -2.83
N PHE A 165 -9.65 11.05 -3.43
CA PHE A 165 -8.24 11.36 -3.61
C PHE A 165 -7.87 12.64 -2.85
N MET A 166 -6.90 12.55 -1.95
CA MET A 166 -6.35 13.68 -1.21
C MET A 166 -4.91 13.93 -1.63
N ARG A 167 -4.66 15.13 -2.16
CA ARG A 167 -3.33 15.60 -2.54
C ARG A 167 -2.78 16.52 -1.45
N PHE A 168 -1.55 16.27 -1.05
CA PHE A 168 -0.80 17.14 -0.13
C PHE A 168 0.26 17.90 -0.93
N SER A 169 0.02 19.19 -1.17
CA SER A 169 0.81 20.01 -2.11
C SER A 169 2.29 20.10 -1.76
N ASP A 170 2.64 20.08 -0.47
CA ASP A 170 4.00 20.28 0.02
C ASP A 170 4.67 19.00 0.53
N ALA A 171 3.98 17.87 0.51
CA ALA A 171 4.56 16.60 0.94
C ALA A 171 5.44 15.99 -0.15
N GLY A 172 6.71 15.73 0.18
CA GLY A 172 7.57 14.77 -0.51
C GLY A 172 7.10 13.34 -0.26
N GLY A 173 7.86 12.32 -0.63
CA GLY A 173 7.46 10.92 -0.70
C GLY A 173 6.85 10.25 0.53
N ARG A 174 6.66 10.94 1.68
CA ARG A 174 5.97 10.40 2.88
C ARG A 174 5.11 11.48 3.53
N LEU A 175 3.86 11.14 3.80
CA LEU A 175 2.94 12.02 4.56
C LEU A 175 3.38 12.21 6.03
N SER A 176 4.26 11.36 6.57
CA SER A 176 4.85 11.51 7.89
C SER A 176 5.83 12.69 8.02
N GLU A 177 6.18 13.36 6.92
CA GLU A 177 7.04 14.54 6.89
C GLU A 177 6.25 15.86 6.96
N VAL A 178 4.91 15.77 6.98
CA VAL A 178 4.01 16.91 7.18
C VAL A 178 3.67 16.99 8.66
N SER A 179 4.42 17.76 9.41
CA SER A 179 4.12 18.17 10.81
C SER A 179 3.46 19.54 10.82
#